data_a3bd87fb600f99f992bde98546e0e45c
#
_entry.id   a3bd87fb600f99f992bde98546e0e45c
#
_cell.length_a   1.000
_cell.length_b   1.000
_cell.length_c   1.000
_cell.angle_alpha   90.00
_cell.angle_beta   90.00
_cell.angle_gamma   90.00
#
_symmetry.space_group_name_H-M   'P 1'
#
loop_
_entity.id
_entity.type
_entity.pdbx_description
1 polymer ?
#
loop_
_entity_poly.entity_id
_entity_poly.type
_entity_poly.pdbx_seq_one_letter_code
_entity_poly.pdbx_strand_id
1 'polypeptide(L)'
;MRTMILTALLVTALATPALAQSYPVSGRWGESNSSEKGPIDCSGNRRIIYFLGDQRTDSNGGVPEYRNKSVQSVGQSDYRIVDEFNNGQVSNGQSEYTLRKIDSNHIVMNQSGTALNLQRCK
;
A
#
# COMPACT_ATOMS: atom_id res chain seq x y z
N MET A 1 -5.22 -64.39 8.32
CA MET A 1 -4.48 -63.16 8.74
C MET A 1 -4.61 -62.15 7.65
N ARG A 2 -5.34 -61.11 7.91
CA ARG A 2 -5.47 -59.98 6.96
C ARG A 2 -4.54 -58.89 7.41
N THR A 3 -3.50 -58.60 6.60
CA THR A 3 -2.59 -57.50 6.79
C THR A 3 -3.28 -56.22 6.32
N MET A 4 -3.63 -55.32 7.25
CA MET A 4 -4.08 -54.00 6.91
C MET A 4 -2.85 -53.13 6.62
N ILE A 5 -2.73 -52.71 5.38
CA ILE A 5 -1.73 -51.71 4.98
C ILE A 5 -2.34 -50.34 5.24
N LEU A 6 -1.88 -49.67 6.28
CA LEU A 6 -2.20 -48.25 6.51
C LEU A 6 -1.36 -47.44 5.55
N THR A 7 -1.98 -46.95 4.51
CA THR A 7 -1.37 -45.93 3.64
C THR A 7 -1.48 -44.60 4.34
N ALA A 8 -0.40 -44.11 4.93
CA ALA A 8 -0.31 -42.77 5.46
C ALA A 8 -0.26 -41.79 4.27
N LEU A 9 -1.34 -41.04 4.06
CA LEU A 9 -1.34 -39.90 3.13
C LEU A 9 -0.49 -38.79 3.75
N LEU A 10 0.71 -38.61 3.22
CA LEU A 10 1.51 -37.42 3.53
C LEU A 10 0.87 -36.21 2.81
N VAL A 11 0.13 -35.40 3.54
CA VAL A 11 -0.32 -34.11 3.06
C VAL A 11 0.87 -33.17 3.16
N THR A 12 1.60 -33.00 2.09
CA THR A 12 2.60 -31.94 1.99
C THR A 12 1.86 -30.61 1.87
N ALA A 13 1.80 -29.85 2.97
CA ALA A 13 1.36 -28.47 2.92
C ALA A 13 2.41 -27.70 2.12
N LEU A 14 2.07 -27.34 0.88
CA LEU A 14 2.85 -26.40 0.09
C LEU A 14 2.73 -25.03 0.75
N ALA A 15 3.80 -24.61 1.45
CA ALA A 15 3.92 -23.23 1.87
C ALA A 15 3.97 -22.38 0.59
N THR A 16 2.91 -21.62 0.31
CA THR A 16 2.94 -20.61 -0.73
C THR A 16 3.99 -19.58 -0.35
N PRO A 17 4.98 -19.28 -1.23
CA PRO A 17 5.91 -18.21 -0.96
C PRO A 17 5.10 -16.94 -0.73
N ALA A 18 5.44 -16.19 0.32
CA ALA A 18 4.84 -14.89 0.56
C ALA A 18 5.04 -14.07 -0.71
N LEU A 19 3.96 -13.77 -1.43
CA LEU A 19 3.97 -12.87 -2.55
C LEU A 19 4.50 -11.53 -2.05
N ALA A 20 5.41 -10.90 -2.81
CA ALA A 20 5.85 -9.54 -2.53
C ALA A 20 4.62 -8.70 -2.27
N GLN A 21 4.56 -8.07 -1.10
CA GLN A 21 3.40 -7.31 -0.69
C GLN A 21 3.24 -6.12 -1.62
N SER A 22 2.05 -5.91 -2.12
CA SER A 22 1.70 -4.77 -2.94
C SER A 22 0.75 -3.88 -2.18
N TYR A 23 0.74 -2.60 -2.54
CA TYR A 23 -0.19 -1.66 -1.95
C TYR A 23 -1.65 -2.05 -2.20
N PRO A 24 -2.57 -1.71 -1.28
CA PRO A 24 -4.00 -1.98 -1.48
C PRO A 24 -4.65 -1.09 -2.54
N VAL A 25 -3.91 -0.10 -3.04
CA VAL A 25 -4.32 0.78 -4.13
C VAL A 25 -3.19 0.88 -5.16
N SER A 26 -3.52 1.27 -6.36
CA SER A 26 -2.57 1.47 -7.45
C SER A 26 -2.87 2.77 -8.19
N GLY A 27 -1.89 3.25 -8.96
CA GLY A 27 -2.03 4.41 -9.81
C GLY A 27 -1.66 5.71 -9.12
N ARG A 28 -2.03 6.81 -9.77
CA ARG A 28 -1.69 8.17 -9.35
C ARG A 28 -2.84 8.78 -8.60
N TRP A 29 -2.51 9.40 -7.48
CA TRP A 29 -3.45 10.03 -6.57
C TRP A 29 -2.98 11.45 -6.23
N GLY A 30 -3.85 12.41 -6.42
CA GLY A 30 -3.57 13.81 -6.12
C GLY A 30 -4.18 14.26 -4.81
N GLU A 31 -3.46 15.12 -4.08
CA GLU A 31 -4.03 15.79 -2.91
C GLU A 31 -5.23 16.61 -3.32
N SER A 32 -6.36 16.43 -2.64
CA SER A 32 -7.61 17.06 -3.01
C SER A 32 -8.49 17.35 -1.80
N ASN A 33 -9.06 18.55 -1.78
CA ASN A 33 -10.16 18.92 -0.87
C ASN A 33 -11.48 19.02 -1.64
N SER A 34 -11.53 18.44 -2.85
CA SER A 34 -12.70 18.50 -3.72
C SER A 34 -13.85 17.67 -3.16
N SER A 35 -15.07 18.18 -3.29
CA SER A 35 -16.29 17.42 -3.09
C SER A 35 -16.71 16.66 -4.36
N GLU A 36 -15.95 16.78 -5.44
CA GLU A 36 -16.22 16.09 -6.69
C GLU A 36 -16.13 14.57 -6.50
N LYS A 37 -17.03 13.85 -7.14
CA LYS A 37 -17.00 12.41 -7.22
C LYS A 37 -16.27 12.01 -8.50
N GLY A 38 -15.38 11.04 -8.37
CA GLY A 38 -14.62 10.54 -9.50
C GLY A 38 -13.21 11.12 -9.61
N PRO A 39 -12.50 10.81 -10.71
CA PRO A 39 -11.11 11.25 -10.89
C PRO A 39 -10.99 12.76 -11.10
N ILE A 40 -9.86 13.31 -10.68
CA ILE A 40 -9.54 14.73 -10.79
C ILE A 40 -8.40 14.98 -11.76
N ASP A 41 -8.30 16.21 -12.24
CA ASP A 41 -7.14 16.69 -12.97
C ASP A 41 -5.99 16.91 -11.98
N CYS A 42 -4.90 16.18 -12.18
CA CYS A 42 -3.71 16.24 -11.33
C CYS A 42 -2.60 17.13 -11.91
N SER A 43 -2.92 18.00 -12.84
CA SER A 43 -1.95 18.97 -13.37
C SER A 43 -1.59 20.06 -12.34
N GLY A 44 -0.49 20.77 -12.58
CA GLY A 44 -0.02 21.84 -11.72
C GLY A 44 0.86 21.37 -10.56
N ASN A 45 0.94 22.16 -9.49
CA ASN A 45 1.81 21.91 -8.33
C ASN A 45 1.16 21.05 -7.25
N ARG A 46 0.17 20.28 -7.61
CA ARG A 46 -0.52 19.39 -6.70
C ARG A 46 0.41 18.27 -6.23
N ARG A 47 0.38 17.93 -4.96
CA ARG A 47 1.06 16.76 -4.45
C ARG A 47 0.48 15.51 -5.07
N ILE A 48 1.33 14.70 -5.65
CA ILE A 48 0.96 13.43 -6.30
C ILE A 48 1.67 12.29 -5.59
N ILE A 49 0.90 11.27 -5.23
CA ILE A 49 1.42 10.01 -4.73
C ILE A 49 1.09 8.94 -5.77
N TYR A 50 2.12 8.22 -6.19
CA TYR A 50 2.00 7.18 -7.20
C TYR A 50 2.34 5.82 -6.58
N PHE A 51 1.39 4.90 -6.63
CA PHE A 51 1.55 3.53 -6.17
C PHE A 51 1.69 2.60 -7.38
N LEU A 52 2.80 1.91 -7.48
CA LEU A 52 3.07 0.95 -8.56
C LEU A 52 3.66 -0.33 -7.98
N GLY A 53 2.85 -1.38 -7.87
CA GLY A 53 3.28 -2.64 -7.29
C GLY A 53 3.70 -2.49 -5.83
N ASP A 54 4.98 -2.67 -5.55
CA ASP A 54 5.60 -2.50 -4.23
C ASP A 54 6.35 -1.17 -4.06
N GLN A 55 6.24 -0.27 -5.05
CA GLN A 55 6.92 1.02 -5.07
C GLN A 55 5.92 2.17 -4.89
N ARG A 56 6.34 3.18 -4.17
CA ARG A 56 5.58 4.41 -4.00
C ARG A 56 6.50 5.62 -4.19
N THR A 57 6.03 6.57 -4.96
CA THR A 57 6.67 7.87 -5.07
C THR A 57 5.74 8.95 -4.53
N ASP A 58 6.32 10.00 -3.98
CA ASP A 58 5.62 11.15 -3.44
C ASP A 58 6.31 12.41 -3.92
N SER A 59 5.57 13.27 -4.61
CA SER A 59 6.14 14.51 -5.15
C SER A 59 6.51 15.52 -4.07
N ASN A 60 6.04 15.31 -2.85
CA ASN A 60 6.32 16.20 -1.72
C ASN A 60 7.27 15.50 -0.75
N GLY A 61 8.49 16.02 -0.65
CA GLY A 61 9.50 15.49 0.24
C GLY A 61 10.78 15.07 -0.45
N GLY A 62 11.80 14.74 0.32
CA GLY A 62 13.16 14.44 -0.14
C GLY A 62 13.46 12.96 -0.34
N VAL A 63 12.46 12.10 -0.39
CA VAL A 63 12.64 10.65 -0.60
C VAL A 63 12.31 10.32 -2.05
N PRO A 64 13.31 9.85 -2.84
CA PRO A 64 13.09 9.53 -4.25
C PRO A 64 12.08 8.40 -4.45
N GLU A 65 12.12 7.38 -3.58
CA GLU A 65 11.27 6.20 -3.72
C GLU A 65 11.08 5.52 -2.38
N TYR A 66 9.88 5.02 -2.15
CA TYR A 66 9.55 4.13 -1.05
C TYR A 66 9.31 2.72 -1.59
N ARG A 67 9.74 1.71 -0.82
CA ARG A 67 9.40 0.31 -1.07
C ARG A 67 8.51 -0.21 0.03
N ASN A 68 7.46 -0.90 -0.35
CA ASN A 68 6.57 -1.50 0.62
C ASN A 68 7.26 -2.62 1.39
N LYS A 69 7.22 -2.54 2.71
CA LYS A 69 7.70 -3.57 3.63
C LYS A 69 6.57 -4.45 4.12
N SER A 70 5.45 -3.85 4.51
CA SER A 70 4.30 -4.58 5.01
C SER A 70 3.00 -3.83 4.75
N VAL A 71 1.94 -4.61 4.54
CA VAL A 71 0.55 -4.14 4.48
C VAL A 71 -0.25 -5.04 5.38
N GLN A 72 -0.94 -4.46 6.35
CA GLN A 72 -1.80 -5.16 7.28
C GLN A 72 -3.21 -4.59 7.21
N SER A 73 -4.19 -5.44 6.92
CA SER A 73 -5.59 -5.06 7.02
C SER A 73 -5.97 -4.92 8.49
N VAL A 74 -6.48 -3.76 8.90
CA VAL A 74 -6.88 -3.47 10.28
C VAL A 74 -8.36 -3.17 10.39
N GLY A 75 -9.13 -3.38 9.33
CA GLY A 75 -10.55 -3.18 9.21
C GLY A 75 -11.02 -3.47 7.80
N GLN A 76 -12.29 -3.23 7.49
CA GLN A 76 -12.83 -3.51 6.16
C GLN A 76 -12.21 -2.64 5.06
N SER A 77 -11.85 -1.42 5.40
CA SER A 77 -11.32 -0.45 4.44
C SER A 77 -10.04 0.22 4.91
N ASP A 78 -9.48 -0.23 6.02
CA ASP A 78 -8.32 0.37 6.66
C ASP A 78 -7.12 -0.56 6.59
N TYR A 79 -5.97 0.03 6.28
CA TYR A 79 -4.70 -0.69 6.16
C TYR A 79 -3.61 0.04 6.92
N ARG A 80 -2.79 -0.70 7.66
CA ARG A 80 -1.53 -0.20 8.21
C ARG A 80 -0.42 -0.56 7.23
N ILE A 81 0.35 0.43 6.82
CA ILE A 81 1.40 0.28 5.82
C ILE A 81 2.72 0.73 6.42
N VAL A 82 3.75 -0.06 6.20
CA VAL A 82 5.14 0.29 6.50
C VAL A 82 5.92 0.25 5.21
N ASP A 83 6.57 1.37 4.90
CA ASP A 83 7.48 1.51 3.76
C ASP A 83 8.91 1.71 4.22
N GLU A 84 9.85 1.28 3.41
CA GLU A 84 11.28 1.53 3.59
C GLU A 84 11.76 2.56 2.57
N PHE A 85 12.78 3.32 2.96
CA PHE A 85 13.40 4.28 2.06
C PHE A 85 14.87 4.54 2.38
N ASN A 86 15.60 4.98 1.34
CA ASN A 86 16.95 5.53 1.45
C ASN A 86 16.94 6.90 0.77
N ASN A 87 17.47 7.91 1.43
CA ASN A 87 17.50 9.26 0.85
C ASN A 87 18.92 9.86 0.77
N GLY A 88 19.94 9.00 0.86
CA GLY A 88 21.34 9.44 0.86
C GLY A 88 21.88 9.87 2.22
N GLN A 89 21.02 10.24 3.17
CA GLN A 89 21.38 10.59 4.54
C GLN A 89 20.90 9.55 5.54
N VAL A 90 19.77 8.92 5.27
CA VAL A 90 19.16 7.88 6.09
C VAL A 90 19.15 6.58 5.29
N SER A 91 19.85 5.56 5.83
CA SER A 91 19.76 4.19 5.32
C SER A 91 18.76 3.42 6.16
N ASN A 92 17.94 2.57 5.52
CA ASN A 92 16.91 1.76 6.16
C ASN A 92 15.89 2.60 6.94
N GLY A 93 15.56 3.78 6.43
CA GLY A 93 14.48 4.59 6.96
C GLY A 93 13.14 3.87 6.82
N GLN A 94 12.22 4.13 7.74
CA GLN A 94 10.88 3.57 7.69
C GLN A 94 9.83 4.67 7.79
N SER A 95 8.78 4.52 7.01
CA SER A 95 7.60 5.37 7.04
C SER A 95 6.38 4.50 7.35
N GLU A 96 5.67 4.82 8.41
CA GLU A 96 4.46 4.11 8.82
C GLU A 96 3.25 5.04 8.71
N TYR A 97 2.18 4.55 8.11
CA TYR A 97 0.94 5.29 7.95
C TYR A 97 -0.24 4.33 7.85
N THR A 98 -1.43 4.87 8.00
CA THR A 98 -2.67 4.16 7.70
C THR A 98 -3.26 4.69 6.40
N LEU A 99 -3.89 3.79 5.65
CA LEU A 99 -4.60 4.13 4.42
C LEU A 99 -6.03 3.65 4.56
N ARG A 100 -6.99 4.57 4.38
CA ARG A 100 -8.42 4.25 4.35
C ARG A 100 -8.94 4.41 2.94
N LYS A 101 -9.58 3.37 2.43
CA LYS A 101 -10.32 3.43 1.18
C LYS A 101 -11.72 3.95 1.45
N ILE A 102 -12.04 5.14 0.94
CA ILE A 102 -13.39 5.71 1.04
C ILE A 102 -14.26 5.14 -0.08
N ASP A 103 -13.77 5.21 -1.31
CA ASP A 103 -14.37 4.61 -2.50
C ASP A 103 -13.27 4.33 -3.54
N SER A 104 -13.64 3.96 -4.77
CA SER A 104 -12.67 3.64 -5.82
C SER A 104 -11.81 4.83 -6.26
N ASN A 105 -12.21 6.05 -5.94
CA ASN A 105 -11.54 7.29 -6.36
C ASN A 105 -11.04 8.15 -5.20
N HIS A 106 -11.32 7.76 -3.95
CA HIS A 106 -10.95 8.52 -2.76
C HIS A 106 -10.29 7.64 -1.72
N ILE A 107 -9.13 8.08 -1.25
CA ILE A 107 -8.42 7.47 -0.13
C ILE A 107 -7.98 8.55 0.85
N VAL A 108 -7.80 8.16 2.10
CA VAL A 108 -7.23 9.01 3.14
C VAL A 108 -5.97 8.35 3.68
N MET A 109 -4.87 9.06 3.61
CA MET A 109 -3.60 8.66 4.17
C MET A 109 -3.37 9.42 5.48
N ASN A 110 -3.20 8.70 6.57
CA ASN A 110 -2.99 9.31 7.88
C ASN A 110 -1.61 8.94 8.39
N GLN A 111 -0.79 9.95 8.61
CA GLN A 111 0.57 9.81 9.10
C GLN A 111 0.81 10.78 10.25
N SER A 112 1.20 10.26 11.41
CA SER A 112 1.53 11.06 12.60
C SER A 112 0.38 12.04 12.99
N GLY A 113 -0.85 11.59 12.87
CA GLY A 113 -2.03 12.40 13.19
C GLY A 113 -2.47 13.40 12.12
N THR A 114 -1.75 13.47 11.00
CA THR A 114 -2.11 14.33 9.87
C THR A 114 -2.79 13.51 8.79
N ALA A 115 -4.02 13.88 8.46
CA ALA A 115 -4.79 13.25 7.40
C ALA A 115 -4.54 13.94 6.05
N LEU A 116 -4.25 13.15 5.04
CA LEU A 116 -4.07 13.59 3.67
C LEU A 116 -5.18 12.97 2.81
N ASN A 117 -6.04 13.82 2.28
CA ASN A 117 -7.09 13.39 1.37
C ASN A 117 -6.55 13.32 -0.04
N LEU A 118 -6.70 12.15 -0.66
CA LEU A 118 -6.22 11.88 -1.99
C LEU A 118 -7.37 11.43 -2.90
N GLN A 119 -7.33 11.90 -4.12
CA GLN A 119 -8.31 11.56 -5.14
C GLN A 119 -7.60 11.05 -6.37
N ARG A 120 -8.17 10.02 -7.00
CA ARG A 120 -7.57 9.40 -8.19
C ARG A 120 -7.38 10.42 -9.30
N CYS A 121 -6.22 10.43 -9.93
CA CYS A 121 -5.93 11.23 -11.12
C CYS A 121 -6.63 10.64 -12.35
N LYS A 122 -7.11 11.52 -13.21
CA LYS A 122 -7.63 11.14 -14.52
C LYS A 122 -6.58 10.47 -15.39
#